data_239d99c37c1f270e63d044ce40aa33c2
#
_entry.id   239d99c37c1f270e63d044ce40aa33c2
#
_cell.length_a   1.000
_cell.length_b   1.000
_cell.length_c   1.000
_cell.angle_alpha   90.00
_cell.angle_beta   90.00
_cell.angle_gamma   90.00
#
_symmetry.space_group_name_H-M   'P 1'
#
loop_
_entity.id
_entity.type
_entity.pdbx_description
1 polymer ?
#
loop_
_entity_poly.entity_id
_entity_poly.type
_entity_poly.pdbx_seq_one_letter_code
_entity_poly.pdbx_strand_id
1 'polypeptide(L)'
;MNILCFGDSNTWGYKPDKSGRYDENIRWTGLLQKKLGSGYHIIEEGLCGRTTVFQDELREGRRGLDLIGVTVEMHNPIDLMIIMLGTNDCKTRYRASASVIAKGLDQVIRKARQNASRHLDLLVISPIHLGIGVGDADFDPEFAADSVAVSRNLANEYRKIALQNHAAFLNASDFAAPSVTDREHMDEKGHAALADAIYNKILALQKGLSHVI
;
A
#
# COMPACT_ATOMS: atom_id res chain seq x y z
N MET A 1 -12.61 -16.58 -2.02
CA MET A 1 -11.29 -16.03 -2.42
C MET A 1 -10.74 -15.21 -1.27
N ASN A 2 -9.53 -15.54 -0.77
CA ASN A 2 -8.88 -14.83 0.33
C ASN A 2 -7.93 -13.78 -0.23
N ILE A 3 -8.13 -12.50 0.14
CA ILE A 3 -7.35 -11.36 -0.34
C ILE A 3 -6.65 -10.70 0.85
N LEU A 4 -5.33 -10.79 0.89
CA LEU A 4 -4.50 -10.14 1.90
C LEU A 4 -4.16 -8.71 1.47
N CYS A 5 -4.55 -7.72 2.25
CA CYS A 5 -4.24 -6.30 2.03
C CYS A 5 -3.10 -5.86 2.96
N PHE A 6 -1.85 -5.96 2.48
CA PHE A 6 -0.66 -5.62 3.25
C PHE A 6 -0.21 -4.19 2.95
N GLY A 7 -0.24 -3.31 3.96
CA GLY A 7 0.08 -1.90 3.76
C GLY A 7 0.40 -1.14 5.04
N ASP A 8 0.43 0.18 4.91
CA ASP A 8 0.75 1.13 5.97
C ASP A 8 -0.51 1.77 6.59
N SER A 9 -0.40 3.02 7.05
CA SER A 9 -1.49 3.79 7.64
C SER A 9 -2.66 4.03 6.69
N ASN A 10 -2.42 4.21 5.40
CA ASN A 10 -3.48 4.35 4.39
C ASN A 10 -4.26 3.03 4.19
N THR A 11 -3.65 1.88 4.43
CA THR A 11 -4.34 0.59 4.46
C THR A 11 -5.05 0.35 5.79
N TRP A 12 -4.44 0.75 6.91
CA TRP A 12 -5.06 0.71 8.22
C TRP A 12 -6.30 1.61 8.31
N GLY A 13 -6.33 2.70 7.54
CA GLY A 13 -7.40 3.70 7.53
C GLY A 13 -7.20 4.79 8.57
N TYR A 14 -5.98 5.33 8.69
CA TYR A 14 -5.66 6.44 9.58
C TYR A 14 -6.37 7.72 9.14
N LYS A 15 -6.98 8.43 10.11
CA LYS A 15 -7.69 9.69 9.85
C LYS A 15 -6.70 10.86 9.80
N PRO A 16 -6.75 11.73 8.78
CA PRO A 16 -5.85 12.87 8.64
C PRO A 16 -5.90 13.86 9.81
N ASP A 17 -7.03 13.92 10.51
CA ASP A 17 -7.22 14.77 11.71
C ASP A 17 -6.64 14.19 12.99
N LYS A 18 -5.93 13.06 12.89
CA LYS A 18 -5.31 12.33 14.01
C LYS A 18 -6.31 11.75 15.02
N SER A 19 -7.61 11.72 14.72
CA SER A 19 -8.66 11.21 15.63
C SER A 19 -8.76 9.68 15.66
N GLY A 20 -7.87 8.96 14.96
CA GLY A 20 -7.79 7.52 15.01
C GLY A 20 -7.99 6.82 13.68
N ARG A 21 -8.77 5.74 13.66
CA ARG A 21 -9.01 4.87 12.50
C ARG A 21 -10.40 5.13 11.92
N TYR A 22 -10.52 5.18 10.59
CA TYR A 22 -11.81 5.15 9.92
C TYR A 22 -12.56 3.84 10.19
N ASP A 23 -13.87 3.93 10.29
CA ASP A 23 -14.77 2.78 10.34
C ASP A 23 -14.61 1.89 9.10
N GLU A 24 -14.97 0.59 9.22
CA GLU A 24 -14.89 -0.35 8.11
C GLU A 24 -15.74 0.07 6.90
N ASN A 25 -16.82 0.80 7.12
CA ASN A 25 -17.66 1.33 6.06
C ASN A 25 -17.08 2.55 5.33
N ILE A 26 -15.92 3.03 5.74
CA ILE A 26 -15.23 4.20 5.17
C ILE A 26 -13.87 3.80 4.60
N ARG A 27 -13.06 3.02 5.31
CA ARG A 27 -11.74 2.63 4.82
C ARG A 27 -11.82 1.72 3.60
N TRP A 28 -10.89 1.88 2.66
CA TRP A 28 -10.94 1.22 1.36
C TRP A 28 -11.02 -0.31 1.43
N THR A 29 -10.41 -0.92 2.42
CA THR A 29 -10.41 -2.38 2.64
C THR A 29 -11.82 -2.89 2.98
N GLY A 30 -12.52 -2.24 3.89
CA GLY A 30 -13.90 -2.58 4.25
C GLY A 30 -14.89 -2.28 3.11
N LEU A 31 -14.72 -1.14 2.42
CA LEU A 31 -15.50 -0.83 1.22
C LEU A 31 -15.29 -1.88 0.12
N LEU A 32 -14.05 -2.34 -0.06
CA LEU A 32 -13.73 -3.40 -1.02
C LEU A 32 -14.42 -4.72 -0.65
N GLN A 33 -14.41 -5.11 0.65
CA GLN A 33 -15.13 -6.27 1.13
C GLN A 33 -16.64 -6.19 0.79
N LYS A 34 -17.24 -5.04 1.05
CA LYS A 34 -18.66 -4.80 0.75
C LYS A 34 -18.97 -4.92 -0.75
N LYS A 35 -18.09 -4.39 -1.62
CA LYS A 35 -18.27 -4.44 -3.08
C LYS A 35 -18.08 -5.85 -3.64
N LEU A 36 -17.14 -6.61 -3.15
CA LEU A 36 -16.85 -7.96 -3.61
C LEU A 36 -17.87 -9.00 -3.09
N GLY A 37 -18.50 -8.72 -1.94
CA GLY A 37 -19.51 -9.60 -1.34
C GLY A 37 -18.94 -10.83 -0.64
N SER A 38 -19.83 -11.76 -0.27
CA SER A 38 -19.50 -12.91 0.60
C SER A 38 -18.62 -13.99 -0.05
N GLY A 39 -18.43 -13.95 -1.38
CA GLY A 39 -17.50 -14.86 -2.09
C GLY A 39 -16.03 -14.53 -1.86
N TYR A 40 -15.73 -13.42 -1.17
CA TYR A 40 -14.40 -12.92 -0.90
C TYR A 40 -14.22 -12.67 0.59
N HIS A 41 -12.98 -12.79 1.04
CA HIS A 41 -12.57 -12.48 2.41
C HIS A 41 -11.36 -11.55 2.36
N ILE A 42 -11.56 -10.30 2.78
CA ILE A 42 -10.50 -9.29 2.87
C ILE A 42 -9.82 -9.41 4.24
N ILE A 43 -8.53 -9.66 4.20
CA ILE A 43 -7.68 -9.74 5.39
C ILE A 43 -6.92 -8.42 5.48
N GLU A 44 -7.22 -7.62 6.50
CA GLU A 44 -6.67 -6.28 6.68
C GLU A 44 -5.36 -6.33 7.48
N GLU A 45 -4.25 -6.14 6.82
CA GLU A 45 -2.91 -6.09 7.40
C GLU A 45 -2.26 -4.71 7.20
N GLY A 46 -3.01 -3.66 7.54
CA GLY A 46 -2.50 -2.28 7.62
C GLY A 46 -1.79 -2.02 8.95
N LEU A 47 -0.60 -1.41 8.92
CA LEU A 47 0.14 -1.01 10.10
C LEU A 47 0.75 0.39 9.92
N CYS A 48 0.29 1.37 10.73
CA CYS A 48 0.78 2.75 10.65
C CYS A 48 2.31 2.81 10.81
N GLY A 49 2.98 3.51 9.90
CA GLY A 49 4.43 3.64 9.89
C GLY A 49 5.17 2.49 9.20
N ARG A 50 4.47 1.47 8.64
CA ARG A 50 5.13 0.34 7.98
C ARG A 50 5.92 0.82 6.76
N THR A 51 7.18 0.39 6.70
CA THR A 51 8.10 0.55 5.58
C THR A 51 8.17 -0.73 4.75
N THR A 52 8.87 -0.70 3.62
CA THR A 52 9.23 -1.92 2.90
C THR A 52 10.34 -2.69 3.63
N VAL A 53 11.55 -2.14 3.69
CA VAL A 53 12.74 -2.83 4.23
C VAL A 53 13.52 -2.03 5.28
N PHE A 54 13.12 -0.79 5.54
CA PHE A 54 13.84 0.08 6.47
C PHE A 54 13.38 -0.18 7.91
N GLN A 55 14.34 -0.25 8.81
CA GLN A 55 14.05 -0.24 10.24
C GLN A 55 13.69 1.18 10.68
N ASP A 56 12.63 1.30 11.44
CA ASP A 56 12.26 2.56 12.10
C ASP A 56 12.75 2.52 13.55
N GLU A 57 13.81 3.29 13.84
CA GLU A 57 14.41 3.34 15.17
C GLU A 57 13.50 4.01 16.22
N LEU A 58 12.49 4.78 15.77
CA LEU A 58 11.53 5.42 16.66
C LEU A 58 10.29 4.58 16.91
N ARG A 59 10.04 3.57 16.07
CA ARG A 59 8.85 2.71 16.13
C ARG A 59 9.20 1.27 15.79
N GLU A 60 9.47 0.47 16.79
CA GLU A 60 9.80 -0.94 16.60
C GLU A 60 8.72 -1.71 15.79
N GLY A 61 9.16 -2.71 15.02
CA GLY A 61 8.27 -3.61 14.28
C GLY A 61 7.62 -2.97 13.04
N ARG A 62 8.24 -1.95 12.43
CA ARG A 62 7.69 -1.31 11.21
C ARG A 62 8.28 -1.83 9.91
N ARG A 63 9.35 -2.61 9.96
CA ARG A 63 9.97 -3.18 8.78
C ARG A 63 9.07 -4.28 8.18
N GLY A 64 8.44 -3.99 7.03
CA GLY A 64 7.51 -4.91 6.38
C GLY A 64 8.14 -6.24 5.98
N LEU A 65 9.42 -6.22 5.56
CA LEU A 65 10.16 -7.44 5.23
C LEU A 65 10.22 -8.45 6.38
N ASP A 66 10.28 -8.00 7.63
CA ASP A 66 10.33 -8.90 8.78
C ASP A 66 8.96 -9.53 9.08
N LEU A 67 7.90 -8.81 8.77
CA LEU A 67 6.53 -9.20 9.10
C LEU A 67 5.88 -10.07 8.02
N ILE A 68 6.16 -9.82 6.75
CA ILE A 68 5.39 -10.39 5.64
C ILE A 68 5.40 -11.92 5.61
N GLY A 69 6.52 -12.56 5.94
CA GLY A 69 6.62 -14.03 5.95
C GLY A 69 5.62 -14.62 6.93
N VAL A 70 5.69 -14.19 8.18
CA VAL A 70 4.79 -14.65 9.26
C VAL A 70 3.33 -14.31 8.94
N THR A 71 3.06 -13.10 8.43
CA THR A 71 1.70 -12.69 8.03
C THR A 71 1.13 -13.64 6.98
N VAL A 72 1.89 -13.98 5.95
CA VAL A 72 1.45 -14.91 4.90
C VAL A 72 1.20 -16.29 5.48
N GLU A 73 2.09 -16.82 6.31
CA GLU A 73 1.92 -18.13 6.96
C GLU A 73 0.65 -18.19 7.81
N MET A 74 0.38 -17.16 8.60
CA MET A 74 -0.80 -17.07 9.48
C MET A 74 -2.14 -17.06 8.73
N HIS A 75 -2.14 -16.50 7.51
CA HIS A 75 -3.35 -16.32 6.71
C HIS A 75 -3.49 -17.28 5.51
N ASN A 76 -2.54 -18.22 5.34
CA ASN A 76 -2.66 -19.21 4.28
C ASN A 76 -3.95 -20.05 4.40
N PRO A 77 -4.58 -20.41 3.26
CA PRO A 77 -4.20 -20.09 1.89
C PRO A 77 -4.68 -18.70 1.44
N ILE A 78 -3.79 -17.93 0.80
CA ILE A 78 -4.09 -16.62 0.20
C ILE A 78 -4.17 -16.78 -1.32
N ASP A 79 -5.19 -16.19 -1.94
CA ASP A 79 -5.37 -16.21 -3.40
C ASP A 79 -4.73 -15.00 -4.07
N LEU A 80 -4.92 -13.82 -3.48
CA LEU A 80 -4.40 -12.55 -3.97
C LEU A 80 -3.79 -11.76 -2.81
N MET A 81 -2.59 -11.23 -2.98
CA MET A 81 -2.04 -10.20 -2.09
C MET A 81 -2.06 -8.84 -2.79
N ILE A 82 -2.70 -7.89 -2.15
CA ILE A 82 -2.63 -6.46 -2.49
C ILE A 82 -1.58 -5.83 -1.59
N ILE A 83 -0.54 -5.26 -2.18
CA ILE A 83 0.53 -4.60 -1.43
C ILE A 83 0.59 -3.12 -1.76
N MET A 84 0.44 -2.25 -0.74
CA MET A 84 0.56 -0.80 -0.85
C MET A 84 1.44 -0.28 0.27
N LEU A 85 2.73 -0.11 -0.01
CA LEU A 85 3.78 0.37 0.88
C LEU A 85 4.66 1.38 0.13
N GLY A 86 5.46 2.14 0.87
CA GLY A 86 6.47 3.04 0.32
C GLY A 86 6.33 4.48 0.80
N THR A 87 5.19 4.88 1.35
CA THR A 87 5.00 6.23 1.91
C THR A 87 6.03 6.51 3.02
N ASN A 88 6.13 5.61 3.99
CA ASN A 88 7.05 5.78 5.12
C ASN A 88 8.53 5.65 4.72
N ASP A 89 8.81 4.95 3.64
CA ASP A 89 10.17 4.84 3.07
C ASP A 89 10.67 6.17 2.52
N CYS A 90 9.75 7.10 2.20
CA CYS A 90 10.09 8.46 1.76
C CYS A 90 10.54 9.39 2.90
N LYS A 91 10.52 8.96 4.16
CA LYS A 91 11.00 9.77 5.29
C LYS A 91 12.46 10.15 5.13
N THR A 92 12.78 11.38 5.54
CA THR A 92 14.12 11.99 5.37
C THR A 92 15.24 11.16 5.98
N ARG A 93 14.96 10.45 7.07
CA ARG A 93 15.93 9.61 7.77
C ARG A 93 16.51 8.50 6.90
N TYR A 94 15.73 7.97 5.95
CA TYR A 94 16.19 6.87 5.08
C TYR A 94 16.95 7.35 3.85
N ARG A 95 16.76 8.58 3.39
CA ARG A 95 17.41 9.15 2.20
C ARG A 95 17.35 8.22 0.99
N ALA A 96 16.27 7.47 0.86
CA ALA A 96 16.12 6.47 -0.18
C ALA A 96 15.52 7.08 -1.45
N SER A 97 16.07 6.73 -2.61
CA SER A 97 15.44 7.04 -3.89
C SER A 97 14.27 6.09 -4.16
N ALA A 98 13.35 6.49 -5.04
CA ALA A 98 12.22 5.64 -5.45
C ALA A 98 12.68 4.26 -5.95
N SER A 99 13.81 4.19 -6.65
CA SER A 99 14.35 2.92 -7.14
C SER A 99 14.87 2.01 -6.02
N VAL A 100 15.42 2.59 -4.94
CA VAL A 100 15.85 1.82 -3.75
C VAL A 100 14.63 1.30 -2.99
N ILE A 101 13.59 2.12 -2.83
CA ILE A 101 12.32 1.73 -2.20
C ILE A 101 11.67 0.59 -3.01
N ALA A 102 11.66 0.69 -4.33
CA ALA A 102 11.13 -0.35 -5.21
C ALA A 102 11.88 -1.68 -5.08
N LYS A 103 13.22 -1.67 -4.94
CA LYS A 103 13.99 -2.88 -4.62
C LYS A 103 13.60 -3.46 -3.26
N GLY A 104 13.29 -2.61 -2.29
CA GLY A 104 12.74 -3.03 -0.99
C GLY A 104 11.40 -3.73 -1.15
N LEU A 105 10.51 -3.18 -1.95
CA LEU A 105 9.22 -3.81 -2.27
C LEU A 105 9.41 -5.19 -2.94
N ASP A 106 10.36 -5.33 -3.87
CA ASP A 106 10.68 -6.62 -4.51
C ASP A 106 11.09 -7.69 -3.48
N GLN A 107 11.87 -7.31 -2.46
CA GLN A 107 12.23 -8.22 -1.36
C GLN A 107 11.00 -8.68 -0.57
N VAL A 108 10.08 -7.76 -0.27
CA VAL A 108 8.82 -8.09 0.43
C VAL A 108 7.97 -9.05 -0.42
N ILE A 109 7.84 -8.81 -1.73
CA ILE A 109 7.11 -9.67 -2.65
C ILE A 109 7.72 -11.07 -2.69
N ARG A 110 9.04 -11.17 -2.85
CA ARG A 110 9.74 -12.48 -2.88
C ARG A 110 9.53 -13.26 -1.59
N LYS A 111 9.65 -12.59 -0.45
CA LYS A 111 9.44 -13.24 0.86
C LYS A 111 7.98 -13.67 1.04
N ALA A 112 7.02 -12.89 0.59
CA ALA A 112 5.61 -13.29 0.60
C ALA A 112 5.39 -14.60 -0.19
N ARG A 113 5.91 -14.67 -1.40
CA ARG A 113 5.79 -15.88 -2.25
C ARG A 113 6.49 -17.10 -1.68
N GLN A 114 7.63 -16.92 -1.01
CA GLN A 114 8.35 -18.03 -0.36
C GLN A 114 7.56 -18.66 0.79
N ASN A 115 6.66 -17.91 1.43
CA ASN A 115 5.87 -18.37 2.57
C ASN A 115 4.40 -18.68 2.18
N ALA A 116 4.03 -18.48 0.94
CA ALA A 116 2.70 -18.83 0.44
C ALA A 116 2.59 -20.34 0.25
N SER A 117 1.47 -20.94 0.70
CA SER A 117 1.20 -22.38 0.59
C SER A 117 0.83 -22.84 -0.83
N ARG A 118 0.58 -21.88 -1.73
CA ARG A 118 0.25 -22.11 -3.15
C ARG A 118 0.66 -20.89 -3.97
N HIS A 119 0.39 -20.93 -5.29
CA HIS A 119 0.59 -19.76 -6.15
C HIS A 119 -0.13 -18.54 -5.58
N LEU A 120 0.60 -17.44 -5.45
CA LEU A 120 0.12 -16.18 -4.91
C LEU A 120 0.06 -15.12 -6.01
N ASP A 121 -1.16 -14.75 -6.41
CA ASP A 121 -1.39 -13.61 -7.28
C ASP A 121 -1.07 -12.31 -6.55
N LEU A 122 -0.62 -11.30 -7.30
CA LEU A 122 -0.18 -10.03 -6.74
C LEU A 122 -0.81 -8.85 -7.46
N LEU A 123 -1.27 -7.88 -6.67
CA LEU A 123 -1.59 -6.52 -7.10
C LEU A 123 -0.67 -5.55 -6.36
N VAL A 124 0.29 -4.99 -7.06
CA VAL A 124 1.18 -3.94 -6.55
C VAL A 124 0.47 -2.60 -6.72
N ILE A 125 0.33 -1.86 -5.62
CA ILE A 125 -0.22 -0.50 -5.64
C ILE A 125 0.87 0.48 -5.25
N SER A 126 1.19 1.42 -6.15
CA SER A 126 1.96 2.60 -5.75
C SER A 126 1.09 3.48 -4.85
N PRO A 127 1.56 3.89 -3.66
CA PRO A 127 0.76 4.71 -2.76
C PRO A 127 0.41 6.07 -3.37
N ILE A 128 -0.53 6.77 -2.77
CA ILE A 128 -0.82 8.17 -3.10
C ILE A 128 0.44 9.02 -2.91
N HIS A 129 0.56 10.09 -3.68
CA HIS A 129 1.67 11.03 -3.53
C HIS A 129 1.57 11.76 -2.18
N LEU A 130 2.70 12.07 -1.61
CA LEU A 130 2.77 13.04 -0.51
C LEU A 130 2.40 14.44 -1.02
N GLY A 131 1.65 15.20 -0.22
CA GLY A 131 1.27 16.57 -0.54
C GLY A 131 2.45 17.54 -0.41
N ILE A 132 2.44 18.60 -1.22
CA ILE A 132 3.46 19.66 -1.14
C ILE A 132 3.41 20.28 0.26
N GLY A 133 4.60 20.41 0.88
CA GLY A 133 4.74 20.94 2.23
C GLY A 133 4.35 19.95 3.35
N VAL A 134 4.28 18.66 3.08
CA VAL A 134 4.02 17.62 4.10
C VAL A 134 5.02 17.69 5.27
N GLY A 135 6.25 18.16 5.02
CA GLY A 135 7.29 18.34 6.03
C GLY A 135 7.32 19.71 6.71
N ASP A 136 6.37 20.59 6.43
CA ASP A 136 6.26 21.89 7.13
C ASP A 136 5.94 21.68 8.62
N ALA A 137 6.26 22.66 9.47
CA ALA A 137 6.18 22.53 10.93
C ALA A 137 4.80 22.10 11.48
N ASP A 138 3.73 22.43 10.75
CA ASP A 138 2.35 22.11 11.15
C ASP A 138 1.91 20.67 10.79
N PHE A 139 2.74 19.94 10.01
CA PHE A 139 2.41 18.61 9.48
C PHE A 139 3.32 17.51 10.05
N ASP A 140 4.03 16.76 9.21
CA ASP A 140 4.94 15.70 9.65
C ASP A 140 6.39 16.02 9.30
N PRO A 141 7.21 16.45 10.30
CA PRO A 141 8.60 16.85 10.09
C PRO A 141 9.54 15.68 9.73
N GLU A 142 9.04 14.44 9.73
CA GLU A 142 9.82 13.29 9.24
C GLU A 142 9.97 13.30 7.71
N PHE A 143 9.16 14.12 7.00
CA PHE A 143 9.24 14.32 5.54
C PHE A 143 9.88 15.67 5.19
N ALA A 144 10.15 15.87 3.90
CA ALA A 144 10.64 17.11 3.31
C ALA A 144 10.21 17.23 1.84
N ALA A 145 10.59 18.29 1.17
CA ALA A 145 10.32 18.52 -0.26
C ALA A 145 10.81 17.35 -1.14
N ASP A 146 11.99 16.80 -0.83
CA ASP A 146 12.55 15.64 -1.53
C ASP A 146 11.68 14.40 -1.36
N SER A 147 11.02 14.22 -0.21
CA SER A 147 10.09 13.12 0.03
C SER A 147 8.90 13.16 -0.95
N VAL A 148 8.40 14.37 -1.25
CA VAL A 148 7.35 14.57 -2.25
C VAL A 148 7.81 14.14 -3.64
N ALA A 149 9.02 14.54 -4.03
CA ALA A 149 9.59 14.16 -5.32
C ALA A 149 9.81 12.64 -5.42
N VAL A 150 10.30 11.99 -4.37
CA VAL A 150 10.47 10.53 -4.29
C VAL A 150 9.11 9.85 -4.41
N SER A 151 8.10 10.27 -3.64
CA SER A 151 6.76 9.66 -3.66
C SER A 151 6.13 9.68 -5.06
N ARG A 152 6.29 10.78 -5.80
CA ARG A 152 5.81 10.91 -7.20
C ARG A 152 6.49 9.95 -8.18
N ASN A 153 7.73 9.56 -7.90
CA ASN A 153 8.48 8.64 -8.76
C ASN A 153 8.23 7.15 -8.42
N LEU A 154 7.59 6.85 -7.29
CA LEU A 154 7.32 5.45 -6.89
C LEU A 154 6.51 4.70 -7.95
N ALA A 155 5.51 5.30 -8.56
CA ALA A 155 4.66 4.66 -9.54
C ALA A 155 5.45 4.11 -10.74
N ASN A 156 6.43 4.88 -11.24
CA ASN A 156 7.29 4.45 -12.34
C ASN A 156 8.17 3.25 -11.98
N GLU A 157 8.75 3.27 -10.79
CA GLU A 157 9.63 2.19 -10.34
C GLU A 157 8.82 0.93 -9.94
N TYR A 158 7.66 1.11 -9.30
CA TYR A 158 6.78 0.00 -8.91
C TYR A 158 6.16 -0.72 -10.10
N ARG A 159 5.87 -0.01 -11.19
CA ARG A 159 5.43 -0.63 -12.46
C ARG A 159 6.49 -1.60 -12.99
N LYS A 160 7.77 -1.23 -12.91
CA LYS A 160 8.88 -2.13 -13.32
C LYS A 160 8.94 -3.38 -12.43
N ILE A 161 8.82 -3.20 -11.11
CA ILE A 161 8.79 -4.32 -10.15
C ILE A 161 7.59 -5.22 -10.38
N ALA A 162 6.41 -4.65 -10.61
CA ALA A 162 5.20 -5.42 -10.92
C ALA A 162 5.41 -6.28 -12.18
N LEU A 163 5.93 -5.70 -13.25
CA LEU A 163 6.23 -6.42 -14.49
C LEU A 163 7.24 -7.57 -14.26
N GLN A 164 8.34 -7.31 -13.56
CA GLN A 164 9.38 -8.31 -13.24
C GLN A 164 8.82 -9.47 -12.40
N ASN A 165 7.81 -9.20 -11.59
CA ASN A 165 7.17 -10.19 -10.73
C ASN A 165 5.88 -10.78 -11.34
N HIS A 166 5.56 -10.52 -12.60
CA HIS A 166 4.29 -10.94 -13.21
C HIS A 166 3.07 -10.58 -12.35
N ALA A 167 3.11 -9.39 -11.75
CA ALA A 167 2.07 -8.84 -10.89
C ALA A 167 1.23 -7.81 -11.63
N ALA A 168 -0.04 -7.69 -11.26
CA ALA A 168 -0.85 -6.56 -11.67
C ALA A 168 -0.36 -5.27 -10.99
N PHE A 169 -0.60 -4.12 -11.64
CA PHE A 169 -0.20 -2.81 -11.12
C PHE A 169 -1.37 -1.83 -11.11
N LEU A 170 -1.40 -0.96 -10.09
CA LEU A 170 -2.29 0.18 -9.98
C LEU A 170 -1.53 1.36 -9.35
N ASN A 171 -1.72 2.58 -9.86
CA ASN A 171 -1.22 3.79 -9.21
C ASN A 171 -2.35 4.44 -8.43
N ALA A 172 -2.27 4.45 -7.09
CA ALA A 172 -3.31 5.03 -6.25
C ALA A 172 -3.53 6.52 -6.50
N SER A 173 -2.47 7.25 -6.89
CA SER A 173 -2.54 8.69 -7.18
C SER A 173 -3.37 9.04 -8.42
N ASP A 174 -3.72 8.08 -9.26
CA ASP A 174 -4.62 8.31 -10.39
C ASP A 174 -6.09 8.43 -9.93
N PHE A 175 -6.39 8.02 -8.70
CA PHE A 175 -7.76 7.92 -8.15
C PHE A 175 -7.96 8.71 -6.86
N ALA A 176 -6.92 8.85 -6.05
CA ALA A 176 -6.97 9.46 -4.73
C ALA A 176 -5.77 10.40 -4.51
N ALA A 177 -5.97 11.36 -3.64
CA ALA A 177 -4.95 12.33 -3.23
C ALA A 177 -4.84 12.37 -1.71
N PRO A 178 -3.72 12.89 -1.15
CA PRO A 178 -3.62 13.12 0.27
C PRO A 178 -4.58 14.24 0.70
N SER A 179 -5.13 14.12 1.90
CA SER A 179 -5.94 15.17 2.51
C SER A 179 -5.13 16.47 2.67
N VAL A 180 -5.80 17.60 2.56
CA VAL A 180 -5.19 18.89 2.88
C VAL A 180 -4.89 19.05 4.38
N THR A 181 -5.51 18.21 5.22
CA THR A 181 -5.40 18.26 6.68
C THR A 181 -4.01 17.84 7.16
N ASP A 182 -3.40 16.81 6.55
CA ASP A 182 -2.08 16.32 6.94
C ASP A 182 -1.11 16.10 5.77
N ARG A 183 -1.60 16.21 4.53
CA ARG A 183 -0.82 16.07 3.29
C ARG A 183 -0.18 14.68 3.10
N GLU A 184 -0.66 13.67 3.84
CA GLU A 184 -0.12 12.31 3.84
C GLU A 184 -1.21 11.25 3.65
N HIS A 185 -2.33 11.36 4.38
CA HIS A 185 -3.36 10.34 4.42
C HIS A 185 -4.58 10.68 3.56
N MET A 186 -5.27 9.65 3.07
CA MET A 186 -6.52 9.81 2.33
C MET A 186 -7.66 10.27 3.25
N ASP A 187 -8.53 11.12 2.73
CA ASP A 187 -9.84 11.37 3.32
C ASP A 187 -10.85 10.27 2.92
N GLU A 188 -12.10 10.39 3.38
CA GLU A 188 -13.18 9.43 3.08
C GLU A 188 -13.41 9.25 1.58
N LYS A 189 -13.31 10.33 0.80
CA LYS A 189 -13.49 10.29 -0.66
C LYS A 189 -12.33 9.55 -1.33
N GLY A 190 -11.11 9.77 -0.85
CA GLY A 190 -9.92 9.05 -1.32
C GLY A 190 -10.03 7.56 -1.07
N HIS A 191 -10.48 7.16 0.12
CA HIS A 191 -10.73 5.77 0.45
C HIS A 191 -11.80 5.13 -0.47
N ALA A 192 -12.89 5.83 -0.73
CA ALA A 192 -13.95 5.33 -1.60
C ALA A 192 -13.46 5.17 -3.05
N ALA A 193 -12.76 6.17 -3.59
CA ALA A 193 -12.23 6.13 -4.95
C ALA A 193 -11.18 5.03 -5.13
N LEU A 194 -10.29 4.83 -4.16
CA LEU A 194 -9.32 3.75 -4.19
C LEU A 194 -9.98 2.37 -4.14
N ALA A 195 -11.01 2.21 -3.30
CA ALA A 195 -11.79 0.96 -3.24
C ALA A 195 -12.44 0.62 -4.58
N ASP A 196 -13.00 1.62 -5.28
CA ASP A 196 -13.58 1.46 -6.62
C ASP A 196 -12.55 1.05 -7.66
N ALA A 197 -11.38 1.69 -7.65
CA ALA A 197 -10.29 1.39 -8.55
C ALA A 197 -9.77 -0.05 -8.35
N ILE A 198 -9.57 -0.47 -7.11
CA ILE A 198 -9.11 -1.83 -6.78
C ILE A 198 -10.17 -2.86 -7.15
N TYR A 199 -11.45 -2.61 -6.85
CA TYR A 199 -12.56 -3.49 -7.24
C TYR A 199 -12.59 -3.73 -8.75
N ASN A 200 -12.54 -2.66 -9.55
CA ASN A 200 -12.52 -2.75 -11.01
C ASN A 200 -11.28 -3.51 -11.51
N LYS A 201 -10.12 -3.30 -10.88
CA LYS A 201 -8.89 -4.01 -11.22
C LYS A 201 -9.01 -5.51 -10.96
N ILE A 202 -9.57 -5.92 -9.82
CA ILE A 202 -9.79 -7.34 -9.49
C ILE A 202 -10.74 -7.99 -10.51
N LEU A 203 -11.84 -7.34 -10.86
CA LEU A 203 -12.77 -7.86 -11.86
C LEU A 203 -12.11 -8.02 -13.25
N ALA A 204 -11.25 -7.08 -13.64
CA ALA A 204 -10.49 -7.17 -14.89
C ALA A 204 -9.50 -8.35 -14.87
N LEU A 205 -8.81 -8.57 -13.75
CA LEU A 205 -7.92 -9.72 -13.55
C LEU A 205 -8.64 -11.05 -13.75
N GLN A 206 -9.82 -11.19 -13.15
CA GLN A 206 -10.62 -12.42 -13.25
C GLN A 206 -11.15 -12.69 -14.66
N LYS A 207 -11.41 -11.64 -15.43
CA LYS A 207 -11.87 -11.78 -16.83
C LYS A 207 -10.73 -12.05 -17.83
N GLY A 208 -9.48 -12.17 -17.38
CA GLY A 208 -8.32 -12.33 -18.25
C GLY A 208 -7.96 -11.08 -19.06
N LEU A 209 -8.53 -9.92 -18.72
CA LEU A 209 -8.34 -8.65 -19.44
C LEU A 209 -7.09 -7.87 -18.98
N SER A 210 -6.28 -8.42 -18.08
CA SER A 210 -5.20 -7.68 -17.40
C SER A 210 -3.82 -7.81 -18.06
N HIS A 211 -3.73 -8.23 -19.29
CA HIS A 211 -2.46 -8.25 -20.04
C HIS A 211 -2.31 -7.08 -21.00
N VAL A 212 -3.03 -5.99 -20.77
CA VAL A 212 -2.78 -4.74 -21.50
C VAL A 212 -2.24 -3.72 -20.51
N ILE A 213 -0.97 -3.48 -20.66
CA ILE A 213 -0.15 -2.44 -20.00
C ILE A 213 -0.62 -1.07 -20.47
#